data_55b33da31c378e23c3fdd3a2837a5c2f
#
_entry.id   55b33da31c378e23c3fdd3a2837a5c2f
#
_cell.length_a   1.000
_cell.length_b   1.000
_cell.length_c   1.000
_cell.angle_alpha   90.00
_cell.angle_beta   90.00
_cell.angle_gamma   90.00
#
_symmetry.space_group_name_H-M   'P 1'
#
loop_
_entity.id
_entity.type
_entity.pdbx_description
1 polymer ?
#
loop_
_entity_poly.entity_id
_entity_poly.type
_entity_poly.pdbx_seq_one_letter_code
_entity_poly.pdbx_strand_id
1 'polypeptide(L)'
;MRRKIIYLINPISGTAGKSSVQELITRRTTERQIDFTILPTNAEGNYDYLVPLIEKEKVTDIVICGGDGTVSAVAASLRGTDTRIGIIPMGSGNGLAFAAKIPGAPSRALDIIFAGNASPIDGFTINGHFSCMLCGIGFDARVAHEFAGQKKRGLKTYIRISLANFLKTGTYGFRISFPDQPDAGHSFDTDAYFISIANGNQFGNNFTIAPKASLNDGLLDIVIAGKTGKLRLILAVIRQVMGGNRLRLIPELGSGPTILYFQVPALTIENPQDAPLHIDGDPGPAAREFVIRVVPRAIMLIQPGSPTH
;
A
#
# COMPACT_ATOMS: atom_id res chain seq x y z
N MET A 1 -25.06 0.04 -19.51
CA MET A 1 -24.03 -0.82 -20.12
C MET A 1 -24.08 -2.17 -19.41
N ARG A 2 -24.00 -3.31 -20.11
CA ARG A 2 -23.95 -4.62 -19.45
C ARG A 2 -22.61 -4.77 -18.74
N ARG A 3 -22.61 -5.23 -17.49
CA ARG A 3 -21.39 -5.39 -16.69
C ARG A 3 -20.54 -6.52 -17.26
N LYS A 4 -19.24 -6.29 -17.44
CA LYS A 4 -18.26 -7.30 -17.88
C LYS A 4 -17.02 -7.22 -16.99
N ILE A 5 -16.60 -8.36 -16.45
CA ILE A 5 -15.50 -8.45 -15.46
C ILE A 5 -14.33 -9.25 -16.04
N ILE A 6 -13.12 -8.77 -15.88
CA ILE A 6 -11.90 -9.58 -16.01
C ILE A 6 -11.36 -9.87 -14.62
N TYR A 7 -11.21 -11.16 -14.30
CA TYR A 7 -10.52 -11.62 -13.09
C TYR A 7 -9.06 -11.92 -13.41
N LEU A 8 -8.15 -11.30 -12.68
CA LEU A 8 -6.71 -11.56 -12.74
C LEU A 8 -6.34 -12.47 -11.57
N ILE A 9 -5.98 -13.72 -11.86
CA ILE A 9 -5.64 -14.68 -10.80
C ILE A 9 -4.15 -14.98 -10.84
N ASN A 10 -3.43 -14.65 -9.76
CA ASN A 10 -2.01 -14.97 -9.64
C ASN A 10 -1.79 -16.48 -9.49
N PRO A 11 -1.15 -17.17 -10.44
CA PRO A 11 -0.93 -18.62 -10.36
C PRO A 11 0.05 -19.02 -9.25
N ILE A 12 0.86 -18.08 -8.73
CA ILE A 12 1.94 -18.36 -7.77
C ILE A 12 1.52 -18.05 -6.31
N SER A 13 0.56 -17.15 -6.09
CA SER A 13 0.14 -16.75 -4.75
C SER A 13 -0.82 -17.75 -4.09
N GLY A 14 -0.49 -18.21 -2.86
CA GLY A 14 -1.32 -19.05 -2.01
C GLY A 14 -1.16 -20.57 -2.22
N THR A 15 -1.04 -21.29 -1.14
CA THR A 15 -0.62 -22.72 -1.10
C THR A 15 -1.74 -23.74 -1.01
N ALA A 16 -2.98 -23.39 -0.87
CA ALA A 16 -4.10 -24.34 -0.88
C ALA A 16 -5.40 -23.58 -1.13
N GLY A 17 -6.11 -23.90 -2.19
CA GLY A 17 -7.43 -23.36 -2.43
C GLY A 17 -7.63 -22.53 -3.70
N LYS A 18 -6.66 -22.49 -4.63
CA LYS A 18 -6.80 -21.73 -5.89
C LYS A 18 -7.88 -22.30 -6.81
N SER A 19 -7.96 -23.61 -6.96
CA SER A 19 -9.09 -24.25 -7.66
C SER A 19 -10.40 -23.86 -7.00
N SER A 20 -10.46 -23.83 -5.67
CA SER A 20 -11.66 -23.47 -4.92
C SER A 20 -12.05 -21.98 -5.09
N VAL A 21 -11.08 -21.07 -5.18
CA VAL A 21 -11.36 -19.63 -5.43
C VAL A 21 -11.81 -19.41 -6.86
N GLN A 22 -11.17 -20.04 -7.84
CA GLN A 22 -11.57 -19.95 -9.23
C GLN A 22 -12.97 -20.58 -9.45
N GLU A 23 -13.25 -21.72 -8.85
CA GLU A 23 -14.56 -22.35 -8.86
C GLU A 23 -15.62 -21.47 -8.19
N LEU A 24 -15.29 -20.85 -7.06
CA LEU A 24 -16.16 -19.90 -6.36
C LEU A 24 -16.49 -18.70 -7.24
N ILE A 25 -15.48 -18.08 -7.87
CA ILE A 25 -15.63 -16.96 -8.81
C ILE A 25 -16.53 -17.36 -9.95
N THR A 26 -16.21 -18.47 -10.64
CA THR A 26 -16.97 -18.95 -11.81
C THR A 26 -18.43 -19.16 -11.44
N ARG A 27 -18.70 -19.94 -10.40
CA ARG A 27 -20.06 -20.22 -9.94
C ARG A 27 -20.83 -18.94 -9.61
N ARG A 28 -20.26 -18.10 -8.71
CA ARG A 28 -20.93 -16.90 -8.20
C ARG A 28 -21.19 -15.83 -9.28
N THR A 29 -20.29 -15.72 -10.27
CA THR A 29 -20.42 -14.76 -11.38
C THR A 29 -21.44 -15.25 -12.40
N THR A 30 -21.45 -16.56 -12.71
CA THR A 30 -22.44 -17.19 -13.58
C THR A 30 -23.86 -17.09 -13.00
N GLU A 31 -24.03 -17.38 -11.71
CA GLU A 31 -25.32 -17.23 -11.01
C GLU A 31 -25.91 -15.80 -11.14
N ARG A 32 -25.07 -14.79 -11.30
CA ARG A 32 -25.48 -13.39 -11.50
C ARG A 32 -25.63 -12.96 -12.95
N GLN A 33 -25.40 -13.90 -13.88
CA GLN A 33 -25.46 -13.63 -15.33
C GLN A 33 -24.56 -12.46 -15.75
N ILE A 34 -23.39 -12.30 -15.11
CA ILE A 34 -22.38 -11.31 -15.45
C ILE A 34 -21.39 -11.94 -16.41
N ASP A 35 -21.10 -11.26 -17.53
CA ASP A 35 -20.07 -11.70 -18.46
C ASP A 35 -18.69 -11.56 -17.82
N PHE A 36 -17.85 -12.59 -17.92
CA PHE A 36 -16.51 -12.53 -17.33
C PHE A 36 -15.48 -13.34 -18.11
N THR A 37 -14.22 -12.97 -17.91
CA THR A 37 -13.04 -13.69 -18.38
C THR A 37 -12.06 -13.85 -17.21
N ILE A 38 -11.36 -14.96 -17.14
CA ILE A 38 -10.30 -15.20 -16.16
C ILE A 38 -8.97 -15.20 -16.92
N LEU A 39 -8.04 -14.32 -16.50
CA LEU A 39 -6.70 -14.23 -17.04
C LEU A 39 -5.67 -14.48 -15.93
N PRO A 40 -4.52 -15.07 -16.25
CA PRO A 40 -3.42 -15.16 -15.28
C PRO A 40 -2.82 -13.78 -15.04
N THR A 41 -2.29 -13.56 -13.84
CA THR A 41 -1.39 -12.42 -13.59
C THR A 41 -0.05 -12.69 -14.27
N ASN A 42 0.60 -11.61 -14.66
CA ASN A 42 1.91 -11.70 -15.28
C ASN A 42 3.02 -11.52 -14.23
N ALA A 43 4.10 -12.28 -14.35
CA ALA A 43 5.23 -12.24 -13.41
C ALA A 43 6.10 -10.99 -13.60
N GLU A 44 6.05 -10.35 -14.75
CA GLU A 44 6.81 -9.14 -15.07
C GLU A 44 6.19 -7.88 -14.49
N GLY A 45 4.93 -7.98 -14.00
CA GLY A 45 4.21 -6.85 -13.40
C GLY A 45 3.75 -5.79 -14.40
N ASN A 46 3.79 -6.05 -15.70
CA ASN A 46 3.28 -5.13 -16.71
C ASN A 46 1.85 -5.52 -17.13
N TYR A 47 0.91 -4.59 -16.95
CA TYR A 47 -0.51 -4.76 -17.27
C TYR A 47 -1.04 -3.75 -18.29
N ASP A 48 -0.17 -3.04 -18.99
CA ASP A 48 -0.57 -2.00 -19.98
C ASP A 48 -1.44 -2.57 -21.11
N TYR A 49 -1.31 -3.88 -21.39
CA TYR A 49 -2.16 -4.58 -22.34
C TYR A 49 -3.65 -4.60 -21.95
N LEU A 50 -3.97 -4.36 -20.66
CA LEU A 50 -5.36 -4.30 -20.21
C LEU A 50 -6.09 -3.09 -20.76
N VAL A 51 -5.43 -1.95 -20.96
CA VAL A 51 -6.08 -0.72 -21.44
C VAL A 51 -6.75 -0.92 -22.80
N PRO A 52 -6.04 -1.34 -23.86
CA PRO A 52 -6.69 -1.61 -25.15
C PRO A 52 -7.71 -2.78 -25.10
N LEU A 53 -7.48 -3.76 -24.22
CA LEU A 53 -8.43 -4.86 -24.04
C LEU A 53 -9.76 -4.39 -23.42
N ILE A 54 -9.68 -3.52 -22.41
CA ILE A 54 -10.84 -2.91 -21.74
C ILE A 54 -11.68 -2.13 -22.75
N GLU A 55 -11.04 -1.31 -23.58
CA GLU A 55 -11.72 -0.52 -24.60
C GLU A 55 -12.39 -1.39 -25.66
N LYS A 56 -11.66 -2.37 -26.19
CA LYS A 56 -12.13 -3.28 -27.25
C LYS A 56 -13.32 -4.12 -26.77
N GLU A 57 -13.21 -4.67 -25.56
CA GLU A 57 -14.19 -5.62 -25.06
C GLU A 57 -15.27 -4.99 -24.16
N LYS A 58 -15.20 -3.67 -23.96
CA LYS A 58 -16.13 -2.92 -23.09
C LYS A 58 -16.17 -3.46 -21.67
N VAL A 59 -14.98 -3.79 -21.12
CA VAL A 59 -14.83 -4.28 -19.77
C VAL A 59 -15.14 -3.14 -18.78
N THR A 60 -15.92 -3.44 -17.75
CA THR A 60 -16.29 -2.45 -16.71
C THR A 60 -15.48 -2.58 -15.44
N ASP A 61 -15.01 -3.78 -15.14
CA ASP A 61 -14.33 -4.09 -13.90
C ASP A 61 -13.12 -4.99 -14.13
N ILE A 62 -12.01 -4.67 -13.47
CA ILE A 62 -10.86 -5.55 -13.33
C ILE A 62 -10.81 -6.03 -11.88
N VAL A 63 -10.87 -7.32 -11.66
CA VAL A 63 -10.83 -7.92 -10.31
C VAL A 63 -9.53 -8.65 -10.10
N ILE A 64 -8.76 -8.21 -9.12
CA ILE A 64 -7.42 -8.74 -8.80
C ILE A 64 -7.53 -9.77 -7.69
N CYS A 65 -7.21 -11.02 -8.00
CA CYS A 65 -7.11 -12.11 -7.02
C CYS A 65 -5.64 -12.31 -6.68
N GLY A 66 -5.12 -11.49 -5.77
CA GLY A 66 -3.68 -11.43 -5.51
C GLY A 66 -3.32 -10.70 -4.23
N GLY A 67 -2.03 -10.44 -4.06
CA GLY A 67 -1.46 -9.62 -3.00
C GLY A 67 -1.09 -8.21 -3.48
N ASP A 68 -0.50 -7.44 -2.57
CA ASP A 68 -0.19 -6.02 -2.75
C ASP A 68 0.62 -5.71 -4.01
N GLY A 69 1.66 -6.48 -4.33
CA GLY A 69 2.46 -6.25 -5.54
C GLY A 69 1.65 -6.37 -6.84
N THR A 70 0.72 -7.35 -6.93
CA THR A 70 -0.16 -7.46 -8.11
C THR A 70 -1.16 -6.29 -8.15
N VAL A 71 -1.69 -5.89 -6.99
CA VAL A 71 -2.62 -4.76 -6.88
C VAL A 71 -1.95 -3.48 -7.33
N SER A 72 -0.73 -3.21 -6.84
CA SER A 72 0.06 -2.03 -7.19
C SER A 72 0.36 -1.96 -8.69
N ALA A 73 0.81 -3.07 -9.28
CA ALA A 73 1.15 -3.13 -10.71
C ALA A 73 -0.08 -2.90 -11.62
N VAL A 74 -1.21 -3.52 -11.30
CA VAL A 74 -2.47 -3.29 -12.06
C VAL A 74 -2.98 -1.86 -11.87
N ALA A 75 -2.93 -1.34 -10.64
CA ALA A 75 -3.34 0.03 -10.35
C ALA A 75 -2.48 1.06 -11.12
N ALA A 76 -1.17 0.82 -11.23
CA ALA A 76 -0.26 1.67 -12.00
C ALA A 76 -0.66 1.72 -13.48
N SER A 77 -0.94 0.56 -14.09
CA SER A 77 -1.33 0.46 -15.51
C SER A 77 -2.73 1.01 -15.80
N LEU A 78 -3.65 0.96 -14.83
CA LEU A 78 -5.03 1.47 -14.99
C LEU A 78 -5.23 2.89 -14.44
N ARG A 79 -4.17 3.54 -14.00
CA ARG A 79 -4.23 4.91 -13.47
C ARG A 79 -4.86 5.88 -14.48
N GLY A 80 -5.80 6.68 -14.01
CA GLY A 80 -6.48 7.68 -14.83
C GLY A 80 -7.54 7.11 -15.78
N THR A 81 -7.87 5.81 -15.68
CA THR A 81 -9.02 5.22 -16.38
C THR A 81 -10.25 5.20 -15.46
N ASP A 82 -11.43 5.12 -16.07
CA ASP A 82 -12.70 4.96 -15.34
C ASP A 82 -13.00 3.49 -14.98
N THR A 83 -12.06 2.57 -15.26
CA THR A 83 -12.22 1.14 -14.99
C THR A 83 -12.25 0.89 -13.50
N ARG A 84 -13.27 0.19 -13.02
CA ARG A 84 -13.38 -0.13 -11.59
C ARG A 84 -12.48 -1.30 -11.24
N ILE A 85 -11.70 -1.14 -10.19
CA ILE A 85 -10.81 -2.17 -9.66
C ILE A 85 -11.45 -2.83 -8.44
N GLY A 86 -11.62 -4.15 -8.49
CA GLY A 86 -12.03 -4.98 -7.34
C GLY A 86 -10.83 -5.77 -6.82
N ILE A 87 -10.81 -6.08 -5.52
CA ILE A 87 -9.75 -6.85 -4.90
C ILE A 87 -10.33 -8.07 -4.19
N ILE A 88 -9.81 -9.25 -4.49
CA ILE A 88 -9.96 -10.46 -3.67
C ILE A 88 -8.60 -10.70 -3.01
N PRO A 89 -8.46 -10.40 -1.70
CA PRO A 89 -7.17 -10.44 -1.01
C PRO A 89 -6.65 -11.87 -0.89
N MET A 90 -5.50 -12.16 -1.51
CA MET A 90 -4.86 -13.48 -1.48
C MET A 90 -3.38 -13.42 -1.10
N GLY A 91 -2.87 -12.25 -0.79
CA GLY A 91 -1.50 -12.02 -0.34
C GLY A 91 -1.32 -12.20 1.17
N SER A 92 -0.08 -12.03 1.63
CA SER A 92 0.26 -12.07 3.05
C SER A 92 0.03 -10.73 3.77
N GLY A 93 0.05 -9.61 3.04
CA GLY A 93 -0.11 -8.25 3.57
C GLY A 93 -1.53 -7.71 3.37
N ASN A 94 -1.94 -7.57 2.12
CA ASN A 94 -3.22 -7.04 1.65
C ASN A 94 -3.53 -5.63 2.20
N GLY A 95 -2.51 -4.75 2.18
CA GLY A 95 -2.57 -3.43 2.79
C GLY A 95 -3.69 -2.56 2.24
N LEU A 96 -3.80 -2.41 0.90
CA LEU A 96 -4.86 -1.61 0.28
C LEU A 96 -6.25 -2.19 0.57
N ALA A 97 -6.40 -3.52 0.48
CA ALA A 97 -7.68 -4.15 0.74
C ALA A 97 -8.17 -3.88 2.18
N PHE A 98 -7.28 -3.98 3.18
CA PHE A 98 -7.63 -3.71 4.56
C PHE A 98 -7.87 -2.21 4.82
N ALA A 99 -7.08 -1.32 4.21
CA ALA A 99 -7.32 0.12 4.27
C ALA A 99 -8.71 0.49 3.72
N ALA A 100 -9.12 -0.16 2.63
CA ALA A 100 -10.43 -0.02 2.01
C ALA A 100 -11.54 -0.86 2.69
N LYS A 101 -11.26 -1.51 3.83
CA LYS A 101 -12.19 -2.37 4.58
C LYS A 101 -12.74 -3.55 3.77
N ILE A 102 -12.00 -4.02 2.79
CA ILE A 102 -12.34 -5.21 2.01
C ILE A 102 -11.95 -6.45 2.83
N PRO A 103 -12.89 -7.38 3.09
CA PRO A 103 -12.62 -8.55 3.93
C PRO A 103 -11.69 -9.55 3.23
N GLY A 104 -10.84 -10.21 4.03
CA GLY A 104 -9.91 -11.23 3.54
C GLY A 104 -10.57 -12.53 3.05
N ALA A 105 -11.84 -12.79 3.39
CA ALA A 105 -12.56 -13.97 2.92
C ALA A 105 -13.03 -13.75 1.47
N PRO A 106 -12.64 -14.61 0.49
CA PRO A 106 -12.96 -14.43 -0.93
C PRO A 106 -14.45 -14.31 -1.22
N SER A 107 -15.31 -15.07 -0.52
CA SER A 107 -16.75 -14.97 -0.71
C SER A 107 -17.32 -13.61 -0.34
N ARG A 108 -16.83 -13.02 0.76
CA ARG A 108 -17.25 -11.68 1.22
C ARG A 108 -16.69 -10.58 0.34
N ALA A 109 -15.46 -10.73 -0.14
CA ALA A 109 -14.89 -9.80 -1.11
C ALA A 109 -15.71 -9.79 -2.42
N LEU A 110 -16.13 -10.97 -2.90
CA LEU A 110 -17.04 -11.08 -4.05
C LEU A 110 -18.38 -10.39 -3.83
N ASP A 111 -18.95 -10.42 -2.61
CA ASP A 111 -20.20 -9.70 -2.32
C ASP A 111 -20.03 -8.19 -2.54
N ILE A 112 -18.91 -7.62 -2.08
CA ILE A 112 -18.57 -6.21 -2.30
C ILE A 112 -18.37 -5.92 -3.78
N ILE A 113 -17.64 -6.78 -4.50
CA ILE A 113 -17.43 -6.64 -5.94
C ILE A 113 -18.78 -6.65 -6.67
N PHE A 114 -19.68 -7.54 -6.34
CA PHE A 114 -20.99 -7.61 -6.96
C PHE A 114 -21.90 -6.44 -6.63
N ALA A 115 -21.80 -5.89 -5.43
CA ALA A 115 -22.48 -4.65 -5.08
C ALA A 115 -22.03 -3.48 -5.96
N GLY A 116 -20.78 -3.49 -6.42
CA GLY A 116 -20.27 -2.57 -7.45
C GLY A 116 -20.13 -1.12 -6.99
N ASN A 117 -20.16 -0.84 -5.69
CA ASN A 117 -19.93 0.50 -5.16
C ASN A 117 -18.46 0.85 -5.34
N ALA A 118 -18.18 1.75 -6.28
CA ALA A 118 -16.83 2.21 -6.56
C ALA A 118 -16.70 3.70 -6.25
N SER A 119 -15.58 4.07 -5.66
CA SER A 119 -15.22 5.46 -5.45
C SER A 119 -13.76 5.69 -5.80
N PRO A 120 -13.41 6.92 -6.23
CA PRO A 120 -12.03 7.25 -6.52
C PRO A 120 -11.21 7.21 -5.23
N ILE A 121 -10.01 6.66 -5.35
CA ILE A 121 -8.97 6.76 -4.34
C ILE A 121 -7.74 7.45 -4.93
N ASP A 122 -6.98 8.08 -4.07
CA ASP A 122 -5.74 8.71 -4.44
C ASP A 122 -4.62 7.69 -4.57
N GLY A 123 -3.55 8.11 -5.15
CA GLY A 123 -2.26 7.46 -5.15
C GLY A 123 -1.18 8.51 -5.04
N PHE A 124 0.05 8.14 -5.26
CA PHE A 124 1.16 9.09 -5.33
C PHE A 124 2.24 8.59 -6.26
N THR A 125 3.15 9.48 -6.62
CA THR A 125 4.37 9.12 -7.32
C THR A 125 5.58 9.43 -6.46
N ILE A 126 6.60 8.59 -6.54
CA ILE A 126 7.95 8.82 -6.02
C ILE A 126 8.94 8.66 -7.15
N ASN A 127 9.59 9.76 -7.55
CA ASN A 127 10.46 9.83 -8.73
C ASN A 127 9.80 9.20 -9.98
N GLY A 128 8.50 9.44 -10.19
CA GLY A 128 7.72 8.91 -11.31
C GLY A 128 7.15 7.50 -11.13
N HIS A 129 7.61 6.72 -10.14
CA HIS A 129 7.04 5.42 -9.80
C HIS A 129 5.73 5.60 -9.03
N PHE A 130 4.68 4.98 -9.52
CA PHE A 130 3.35 5.08 -8.90
C PHE A 130 3.18 4.07 -7.76
N SER A 131 2.49 4.50 -6.71
CA SER A 131 1.96 3.67 -5.63
C SER A 131 0.58 4.16 -5.21
N CYS A 132 -0.27 3.28 -4.74
CA CYS A 132 -1.55 3.63 -4.10
C CYS A 132 -1.62 3.19 -2.63
N MET A 133 -0.54 2.67 -2.08
CA MET A 133 -0.48 2.19 -0.70
C MET A 133 0.52 2.98 0.14
N LEU A 134 1.79 2.63 0.05
CA LEU A 134 2.84 3.28 0.83
C LEU A 134 4.24 3.03 0.25
N CYS A 135 5.16 3.92 0.56
CA CYS A 135 6.59 3.65 0.40
C CYS A 135 7.34 3.99 1.69
N GLY A 136 8.56 3.49 1.81
CA GLY A 136 9.40 3.73 2.96
C GLY A 136 10.87 3.82 2.61
N ILE A 137 11.57 4.70 3.32
CA ILE A 137 12.98 5.00 3.13
C ILE A 137 13.74 4.66 4.41
N GLY A 138 14.84 3.92 4.30
CA GLY A 138 15.71 3.59 5.40
C GLY A 138 15.49 2.19 5.98
N PHE A 139 15.28 2.06 7.29
CA PHE A 139 15.19 0.78 7.98
C PHE A 139 14.07 -0.13 7.46
N ASP A 140 12.87 0.41 7.24
CA ASP A 140 11.72 -0.36 6.74
C ASP A 140 11.97 -0.91 5.34
N ALA A 141 12.65 -0.15 4.49
CA ALA A 141 13.08 -0.62 3.17
C ALA A 141 14.10 -1.77 3.28
N ARG A 142 15.04 -1.70 4.23
CA ARG A 142 15.96 -2.82 4.49
C ARG A 142 15.21 -4.09 4.86
N VAL A 143 14.22 -3.97 5.73
CA VAL A 143 13.38 -5.10 6.14
C VAL A 143 12.59 -5.65 4.96
N ALA A 144 11.99 -4.78 4.14
CA ALA A 144 11.26 -5.18 2.94
C ALA A 144 12.16 -5.93 1.94
N HIS A 145 13.37 -5.40 1.67
CA HIS A 145 14.36 -6.04 0.79
C HIS A 145 14.77 -7.42 1.30
N GLU A 146 15.08 -7.56 2.60
CA GLU A 146 15.45 -8.85 3.17
C GLU A 146 14.27 -9.83 3.20
N PHE A 147 13.07 -9.33 3.48
CA PHE A 147 11.85 -10.13 3.49
C PHE A 147 11.48 -10.63 2.09
N ALA A 148 11.68 -9.81 1.05
CA ALA A 148 11.45 -10.21 -0.35
C ALA A 148 12.26 -11.45 -0.76
N GLY A 149 13.48 -11.59 -0.23
CA GLY A 149 14.36 -12.73 -0.46
C GLY A 149 14.02 -13.99 0.35
N GLN A 150 13.07 -13.94 1.29
CA GLN A 150 12.77 -15.08 2.16
C GLN A 150 11.87 -16.12 1.50
N LYS A 151 12.22 -17.40 1.66
CA LYS A 151 11.39 -18.54 1.21
C LYS A 151 10.11 -18.69 2.06
N LYS A 152 10.18 -18.40 3.36
CA LYS A 152 9.04 -18.41 4.28
C LYS A 152 8.56 -17.00 4.53
N ARG A 153 7.36 -16.69 4.06
CA ARG A 153 6.69 -15.40 4.26
C ARG A 153 5.72 -15.44 5.45
N GLY A 154 5.29 -14.28 5.95
CA GLY A 154 4.32 -14.13 7.02
C GLY A 154 4.80 -13.24 8.16
N LEU A 155 3.87 -12.82 9.01
CA LEU A 155 4.10 -11.82 10.08
C LEU A 155 5.24 -12.21 11.04
N LYS A 156 5.35 -13.48 11.44
CA LYS A 156 6.42 -13.94 12.35
C LYS A 156 7.81 -13.75 11.74
N THR A 157 7.97 -14.07 10.45
CA THR A 157 9.24 -13.87 9.73
C THR A 157 9.56 -12.39 9.61
N TYR A 158 8.56 -11.56 9.26
CA TYR A 158 8.71 -10.11 9.20
C TYR A 158 9.16 -9.51 10.53
N ILE A 159 8.50 -9.84 11.64
CA ILE A 159 8.85 -9.36 12.99
C ILE A 159 10.29 -9.77 13.37
N ARG A 160 10.67 -11.02 13.09
CA ARG A 160 12.03 -11.49 13.41
C ARG A 160 13.09 -10.72 12.64
N ILE A 161 12.90 -10.51 11.34
CA ILE A 161 13.81 -9.74 10.49
C ILE A 161 13.87 -8.28 10.98
N SER A 162 12.72 -7.69 11.26
CA SER A 162 12.63 -6.32 11.77
C SER A 162 13.41 -6.13 13.07
N LEU A 163 13.22 -7.00 14.05
CA LEU A 163 13.93 -6.91 15.33
C LEU A 163 15.44 -7.12 15.18
N ALA A 164 15.86 -8.13 14.41
CA ALA A 164 17.27 -8.44 14.19
C ALA A 164 18.01 -7.29 13.48
N ASN A 165 17.36 -6.69 12.48
CA ASN A 165 17.93 -5.58 11.73
C ASN A 165 17.90 -4.27 12.51
N PHE A 166 16.82 -4.00 13.27
CA PHE A 166 16.68 -2.75 13.99
C PHE A 166 17.80 -2.53 15.00
N LEU A 167 18.24 -3.57 15.70
CA LEU A 167 19.32 -3.47 16.67
C LEU A 167 20.67 -3.07 16.03
N LYS A 168 20.86 -3.42 14.74
CA LYS A 168 22.11 -3.14 14.01
C LYS A 168 22.04 -1.87 13.16
N THR A 169 20.85 -1.33 12.88
CA THR A 169 20.67 -0.18 12.00
C THR A 169 21.01 1.13 12.72
N GLY A 170 21.74 2.01 12.03
CA GLY A 170 21.90 3.42 12.40
C GLY A 170 20.77 4.29 11.86
N THR A 171 20.82 5.58 12.17
CA THR A 171 19.98 6.61 11.53
C THR A 171 20.62 7.08 10.23
N TYR A 172 19.79 7.58 9.33
CA TYR A 172 20.19 8.30 8.12
C TYR A 172 19.85 9.78 8.30
N GLY A 173 20.72 10.68 7.79
CA GLY A 173 20.42 12.10 7.71
C GLY A 173 19.58 12.40 6.48
N PHE A 174 18.51 13.15 6.65
CA PHE A 174 17.62 13.59 5.58
C PHE A 174 17.39 15.09 5.66
N ARG A 175 17.19 15.73 4.51
CA ARG A 175 16.58 17.05 4.43
C ARG A 175 15.22 16.94 3.76
N ILE A 176 14.20 17.47 4.42
CA ILE A 176 12.82 17.45 3.95
C ILE A 176 12.39 18.85 3.59
N SER A 177 11.83 19.03 2.41
CA SER A 177 11.33 20.31 1.89
C SER A 177 9.92 20.17 1.31
N PHE A 178 9.19 21.27 1.29
CA PHE A 178 7.78 21.35 0.90
C PHE A 178 7.62 22.31 -0.29
N PRO A 179 7.73 21.83 -1.54
CA PRO A 179 7.77 22.71 -2.71
C PRO A 179 6.48 23.44 -3.01
N ASP A 180 5.33 22.89 -2.59
CA ASP A 180 4.01 23.37 -2.99
C ASP A 180 3.25 24.08 -1.83
N GLN A 181 3.93 24.44 -0.73
CA GLN A 181 3.31 25.19 0.36
C GLN A 181 3.51 26.71 0.20
N PRO A 182 2.59 27.55 0.74
CA PRO A 182 2.71 29.02 0.67
C PRO A 182 4.04 29.55 1.19
N ASP A 183 4.64 28.83 2.13
CA ASP A 183 5.99 29.06 2.65
C ASP A 183 7.02 28.21 1.88
N ALA A 184 6.95 28.21 0.55
CA ALA A 184 7.92 27.52 -0.31
C ALA A 184 9.35 27.95 0.07
N GLY A 185 10.11 27.03 0.69
CA GLY A 185 11.43 27.30 1.26
C GLY A 185 11.60 26.76 2.69
N HIS A 186 10.50 26.38 3.36
CA HIS A 186 10.63 25.67 4.64
C HIS A 186 11.20 24.27 4.40
N SER A 187 12.38 24.04 4.93
CA SER A 187 13.03 22.73 5.00
C SER A 187 13.55 22.50 6.40
N PHE A 188 13.65 21.25 6.77
CA PHE A 188 14.31 20.86 8.02
C PHE A 188 15.17 19.62 7.80
N ASP A 189 16.25 19.56 8.58
CA ASP A 189 17.14 18.42 8.64
C ASP A 189 16.69 17.48 9.77
N THR A 190 16.78 16.18 9.55
CA THR A 190 16.44 15.18 10.54
C THR A 190 17.30 13.93 10.42
N ASP A 191 17.67 13.37 11.56
CA ASP A 191 18.23 12.03 11.65
C ASP A 191 17.11 11.03 11.97
N ALA A 192 16.84 10.10 11.05
CA ALA A 192 15.77 9.14 11.22
C ALA A 192 16.20 7.71 10.92
N TYR A 193 15.60 6.75 11.62
CA TYR A 193 15.72 5.34 11.28
C TYR A 193 14.99 5.02 9.98
N PHE A 194 13.80 5.61 9.80
CA PHE A 194 13.02 5.48 8.59
C PHE A 194 12.05 6.65 8.42
N ILE A 195 11.63 6.85 7.18
CA ILE A 195 10.54 7.72 6.78
C ILE A 195 9.53 6.87 6.02
N SER A 196 8.29 6.83 6.50
CA SER A 196 7.17 6.18 5.79
C SER A 196 6.27 7.24 5.18
N ILE A 197 5.91 7.06 3.93
CA ILE A 197 4.99 7.88 3.15
C ILE A 197 3.80 7.00 2.79
N ALA A 198 2.63 7.31 3.30
CA ALA A 198 1.46 6.47 3.18
C ALA A 198 0.26 7.23 2.60
N ASN A 199 -0.43 6.59 1.66
CA ASN A 199 -1.75 6.99 1.18
C ASN A 199 -2.86 6.26 1.96
N GLY A 200 -2.57 5.05 2.46
CA GLY A 200 -3.47 4.25 3.27
C GLY A 200 -2.94 4.01 4.69
N ASN A 201 -3.83 3.69 5.61
CA ASN A 201 -3.48 3.54 7.02
C ASN A 201 -2.83 2.19 7.38
N GLN A 202 -2.72 1.24 6.44
CA GLN A 202 -2.29 -0.13 6.70
C GLN A 202 -0.96 -0.45 6.03
N PHE A 203 -0.02 -0.94 6.82
CA PHE A 203 1.25 -1.51 6.34
C PHE A 203 1.11 -2.97 5.87
N GLY A 204 -0.06 -3.56 6.04
CA GLY A 204 -0.35 -4.98 5.86
C GLY A 204 -0.52 -5.71 7.21
N ASN A 205 -1.13 -6.90 7.18
CA ASN A 205 -1.43 -7.70 8.38
C ASN A 205 -2.15 -6.91 9.50
N ASN A 206 -2.98 -5.95 9.13
CA ASN A 206 -3.70 -5.09 10.07
C ASN A 206 -2.78 -4.23 10.99
N PHE A 207 -1.55 -3.95 10.55
CA PHE A 207 -0.64 -3.03 11.24
C PHE A 207 -0.83 -1.61 10.73
N THR A 208 -1.34 -0.73 11.59
CA THR A 208 -1.58 0.68 11.26
C THR A 208 -0.33 1.50 11.47
N ILE A 209 0.20 2.14 10.42
CA ILE A 209 1.34 3.06 10.49
C ILE A 209 0.90 4.52 10.48
N ALA A 210 -0.13 4.85 9.73
CA ALA A 210 -0.68 6.19 9.57
C ALA A 210 -2.17 6.20 9.98
N PRO A 211 -2.50 6.45 11.26
CA PRO A 211 -3.85 6.22 11.78
C PRO A 211 -4.91 7.19 11.23
N LYS A 212 -4.48 8.34 10.69
CA LYS A 212 -5.36 9.36 10.11
C LYS A 212 -5.45 9.27 8.59
N ALA A 213 -4.66 8.39 7.96
CA ALA A 213 -4.62 8.28 6.52
C ALA A 213 -6.00 7.94 5.95
N SER A 214 -6.34 8.67 4.91
CA SER A 214 -7.58 8.52 4.14
C SER A 214 -7.21 8.31 2.68
N LEU A 215 -7.84 7.35 2.04
CA LEU A 215 -7.52 6.99 0.66
C LEU A 215 -7.92 8.07 -0.38
N ASN A 216 -8.58 9.17 0.03
CA ASN A 216 -9.19 10.12 -0.90
C ASN A 216 -9.25 11.57 -0.38
N ASP A 217 -8.35 11.98 0.49
CA ASP A 217 -8.31 13.33 1.04
C ASP A 217 -7.28 14.26 0.36
N GLY A 218 -6.57 13.76 -0.65
CA GLY A 218 -5.56 14.51 -1.38
C GLY A 218 -4.27 14.73 -0.61
N LEU A 219 -4.03 13.98 0.47
CA LEU A 219 -2.87 14.11 1.34
C LEU A 219 -2.10 12.81 1.46
N LEU A 220 -0.82 12.93 1.75
CA LEU A 220 0.06 11.84 2.14
C LEU A 220 0.39 11.94 3.62
N ASP A 221 0.31 10.84 4.31
CA ASP A 221 0.66 10.71 5.71
C ASP A 221 2.13 10.37 5.86
N ILE A 222 2.88 11.29 6.46
CA ILE A 222 4.32 11.16 6.63
C ILE A 222 4.62 10.80 8.09
N VAL A 223 5.32 9.69 8.26
CA VAL A 223 5.75 9.21 9.58
C VAL A 223 7.26 9.11 9.60
N ILE A 224 7.91 9.91 10.43
CA ILE A 224 9.36 9.92 10.60
C ILE A 224 9.72 9.35 11.97
N ALA A 225 10.42 8.23 11.98
CA ALA A 225 10.99 7.67 13.21
C ALA A 225 12.38 8.25 13.44
N GLY A 226 12.42 9.35 14.20
CA GLY A 226 13.64 10.09 14.50
C GLY A 226 14.60 9.33 15.43
N LYS A 227 15.81 9.89 15.58
CA LYS A 227 16.86 9.36 16.44
C LYS A 227 16.41 9.34 17.90
N THR A 228 16.10 8.15 18.39
CA THR A 228 15.69 7.90 19.78
C THR A 228 16.29 6.60 20.28
N GLY A 229 16.20 6.34 21.59
CA GLY A 229 16.63 5.06 22.14
C GLY A 229 15.87 3.89 21.51
N LYS A 230 16.58 2.95 20.88
CA LYS A 230 16.01 1.79 20.18
C LYS A 230 15.01 1.02 21.05
N LEU A 231 15.29 0.89 22.35
CA LEU A 231 14.38 0.20 23.28
C LEU A 231 13.04 0.93 23.43
N ARG A 232 13.03 2.26 23.43
CA ARG A 232 11.79 3.06 23.47
C ARG A 232 10.94 2.84 22.24
N LEU A 233 11.57 2.82 21.06
CA LEU A 233 10.85 2.59 19.81
C LEU A 233 10.28 1.16 19.72
N ILE A 234 11.05 0.14 20.14
CA ILE A 234 10.57 -1.24 20.25
C ILE A 234 9.37 -1.34 21.20
N LEU A 235 9.45 -0.73 22.38
CA LEU A 235 8.35 -0.72 23.35
C LEU A 235 7.11 0.01 22.81
N ALA A 236 7.31 1.09 22.04
CA ALA A 236 6.20 1.80 21.39
C ALA A 236 5.49 0.91 20.37
N VAL A 237 6.24 0.22 19.51
CA VAL A 237 5.68 -0.73 18.52
C VAL A 237 4.97 -1.91 19.22
N ILE A 238 5.58 -2.49 20.26
CA ILE A 238 4.97 -3.58 21.05
C ILE A 238 3.65 -3.11 21.67
N ARG A 239 3.64 -1.93 22.31
CA ARG A 239 2.41 -1.37 22.91
C ARG A 239 1.33 -1.12 21.89
N GLN A 240 1.71 -0.66 20.69
CA GLN A 240 0.78 -0.46 19.58
C GLN A 240 0.15 -1.78 19.13
N VAL A 241 0.96 -2.81 18.90
CA VAL A 241 0.49 -4.14 18.49
C VAL A 241 -0.41 -4.76 19.57
N MET A 242 -0.02 -4.67 20.84
CA MET A 242 -0.79 -5.19 21.97
C MET A 242 -2.05 -4.37 22.27
N GLY A 243 -2.05 -3.08 21.98
CA GLY A 243 -3.17 -2.15 22.19
C GLY A 243 -4.24 -2.17 21.08
N GLY A 244 -4.26 -3.20 20.23
CA GLY A 244 -5.22 -3.34 19.13
C GLY A 244 -4.91 -2.44 17.93
N ASN A 245 -3.63 -2.21 17.71
CA ASN A 245 -3.12 -1.47 16.56
C ASN A 245 -3.54 0.03 16.45
N ARG A 246 -3.92 0.62 17.56
CA ARG A 246 -4.19 2.06 17.62
C ARG A 246 -2.89 2.81 17.89
N LEU A 247 -2.35 3.51 16.89
CA LEU A 247 -1.27 4.47 17.11
C LEU A 247 -1.74 5.52 18.12
N ARG A 248 -1.26 5.40 19.34
CA ARG A 248 -1.28 6.52 20.26
C ARG A 248 -0.05 7.34 19.91
N LEU A 249 -0.25 8.55 19.36
CA LEU A 249 0.80 9.57 19.33
C LEU A 249 1.45 9.57 20.70
N ILE A 250 2.74 9.23 20.77
CA ILE A 250 3.45 9.24 22.05
C ILE A 250 3.58 10.71 22.41
N PRO A 251 2.93 11.17 23.48
CA PRO A 251 3.09 12.54 23.91
C PRO A 251 4.57 12.77 24.24
N GLU A 252 5.03 13.97 23.98
CA GLU A 252 6.35 14.49 24.29
C GLU A 252 6.77 14.10 25.72
N LEU A 253 7.69 13.18 25.86
CA LEU A 253 8.43 12.97 27.11
C LEU A 253 9.89 13.35 26.84
N GLY A 254 10.15 14.64 26.99
CA GLY A 254 11.48 15.21 27.15
C GLY A 254 12.38 15.14 25.92
N SER A 255 12.74 16.31 25.37
CA SER A 255 13.76 16.59 24.35
C SER A 255 13.59 15.90 22.98
N GLY A 256 12.67 16.42 22.16
CA GLY A 256 12.50 16.10 20.73
C GLY A 256 11.50 14.97 20.43
N PRO A 257 10.69 15.10 19.38
CA PRO A 257 9.68 14.09 19.03
C PRO A 257 10.35 12.80 18.57
N THR A 258 10.05 11.70 19.24
CA THR A 258 10.50 10.35 18.87
C THR A 258 9.90 9.90 17.53
N ILE A 259 8.67 10.36 17.23
CA ILE A 259 7.96 10.13 15.98
C ILE A 259 7.32 11.45 15.57
N LEU A 260 7.67 11.94 14.38
CA LEU A 260 7.03 13.08 13.76
C LEU A 260 5.98 12.56 12.79
N TYR A 261 4.78 13.13 12.86
CA TYR A 261 3.65 12.83 12.00
C TYR A 261 3.02 14.10 11.44
N PHE A 262 2.87 14.16 10.13
CA PHE A 262 2.19 15.27 9.46
C PHE A 262 1.60 14.81 8.11
N GLN A 263 0.73 15.63 7.52
CA GLN A 263 0.08 15.36 6.24
C GLN A 263 0.41 16.47 5.25
N VAL A 264 0.77 16.07 4.02
CA VAL A 264 1.13 17.00 2.94
C VAL A 264 0.74 16.43 1.58
N PRO A 265 0.41 17.27 0.56
CA PRO A 265 0.15 16.78 -0.80
C PRO A 265 1.43 16.46 -1.56
N ALA A 266 2.56 17.05 -1.19
CA ALA A 266 3.85 16.84 -1.83
C ALA A 266 5.00 17.14 -0.89
N LEU A 267 6.13 16.46 -1.09
CA LEU A 267 7.38 16.75 -0.40
C LEU A 267 8.57 16.28 -1.25
N THR A 268 9.73 16.85 -0.96
CA THR A 268 11.02 16.38 -1.47
C THR A 268 11.88 15.94 -0.29
N ILE A 269 12.55 14.81 -0.43
CA ILE A 269 13.45 14.25 0.59
C ILE A 269 14.84 14.09 -0.04
N GLU A 270 15.82 14.88 0.41
CA GLU A 270 17.21 14.64 0.09
C GLU A 270 17.73 13.47 0.91
N ASN A 271 18.44 12.55 0.26
CA ASN A 271 18.95 11.28 0.79
C ASN A 271 20.47 11.14 0.56
N PRO A 272 21.28 11.96 1.22
CA PRO A 272 22.74 12.02 0.94
C PRO A 272 23.49 10.74 1.35
N GLN A 273 22.90 9.89 2.18
CA GLN A 273 23.50 8.65 2.67
C GLN A 273 23.00 7.39 1.95
N ASP A 274 22.30 7.54 0.83
CA ASP A 274 21.80 6.44 0.00
C ASP A 274 20.97 5.43 0.81
N ALA A 275 20.10 5.93 1.73
CA ALA A 275 19.14 5.09 2.45
C ALA A 275 18.26 4.35 1.43
N PRO A 276 18.02 3.04 1.60
CA PRO A 276 17.25 2.26 0.64
C PRO A 276 15.77 2.66 0.63
N LEU A 277 15.12 2.43 -0.52
CA LEU A 277 13.69 2.66 -0.75
C LEU A 277 12.97 1.32 -0.91
N HIS A 278 11.74 1.24 -0.43
CA HIS A 278 10.74 0.27 -0.91
C HIS A 278 9.49 0.99 -1.39
N ILE A 279 8.79 0.40 -2.36
CA ILE A 279 7.49 0.85 -2.84
C ILE A 279 6.53 -0.34 -2.72
N ASP A 280 5.45 -0.18 -1.96
CA ASP A 280 4.45 -1.24 -1.69
C ASP A 280 5.03 -2.58 -1.19
N GLY A 281 6.19 -2.51 -0.50
CA GLY A 281 6.89 -3.66 0.03
C GLY A 281 7.94 -4.29 -0.90
N ASP A 282 8.04 -3.85 -2.14
CA ASP A 282 9.05 -4.28 -3.10
C ASP A 282 10.25 -3.30 -3.12
N PRO A 283 11.48 -3.79 -3.36
CA PRO A 283 12.66 -2.94 -3.49
C PRO A 283 12.48 -1.84 -4.54
N GLY A 284 12.68 -0.59 -4.14
CA GLY A 284 12.67 0.56 -5.03
C GLY A 284 14.06 0.97 -5.50
N PRO A 285 14.15 1.82 -6.54
CA PRO A 285 15.43 2.31 -7.05
C PRO A 285 16.12 3.22 -6.04
N ALA A 286 17.43 3.11 -5.92
CA ALA A 286 18.23 4.01 -5.12
C ALA A 286 18.24 5.42 -5.74
N ALA A 287 18.14 6.45 -4.91
CA ALA A 287 18.21 7.84 -5.34
C ALA A 287 18.73 8.73 -4.21
N ARG A 288 19.42 9.82 -4.59
CA ARG A 288 19.86 10.85 -3.63
C ARG A 288 18.80 11.89 -3.32
N GLU A 289 17.74 11.87 -4.08
CA GLU A 289 16.58 12.73 -3.88
C GLU A 289 15.30 11.98 -4.26
N PHE A 290 14.28 12.12 -3.45
CA PHE A 290 12.96 11.58 -3.70
C PHE A 290 11.97 12.74 -3.81
N VAL A 291 11.38 12.90 -5.00
CA VAL A 291 10.29 13.83 -5.26
C VAL A 291 8.98 13.07 -5.18
N ILE A 292 8.16 13.41 -4.19
CA ILE A 292 6.91 12.70 -3.86
C ILE A 292 5.74 13.66 -4.06
N ARG A 293 4.71 13.19 -4.79
CA ARG A 293 3.48 13.97 -5.05
C ARG A 293 2.26 13.07 -5.04
N VAL A 294 1.20 13.52 -4.38
CA VAL A 294 -0.12 12.88 -4.48
C VAL A 294 -0.63 12.94 -5.92
N VAL A 295 -1.32 11.89 -6.31
CA VAL A 295 -2.11 11.82 -7.56
C VAL A 295 -3.55 11.65 -7.15
N PRO A 296 -4.34 12.72 -7.12
CA PRO A 296 -5.73 12.66 -6.69
C PRO A 296 -6.56 11.78 -7.63
N ARG A 297 -7.51 11.03 -7.08
CA ARG A 297 -8.46 10.21 -7.83
C ARG A 297 -7.78 9.28 -8.86
N ALA A 298 -6.66 8.68 -8.45
CA ALA A 298 -5.80 7.91 -9.34
C ALA A 298 -6.48 6.68 -9.94
N ILE A 299 -7.31 6.00 -9.16
CA ILE A 299 -8.04 4.78 -9.57
C ILE A 299 -9.45 4.74 -8.97
N MET A 300 -10.34 3.99 -9.63
CA MET A 300 -11.70 3.71 -9.15
C MET A 300 -11.72 2.38 -8.39
N LEU A 301 -11.79 2.39 -7.06
CA LEU A 301 -11.76 1.18 -6.24
C LEU A 301 -13.17 0.76 -5.81
N ILE A 302 -13.51 -0.52 -6.05
CA ILE A 302 -14.74 -1.13 -5.52
C ILE A 302 -14.51 -1.45 -4.04
N GLN A 303 -15.32 -0.87 -3.17
CA GLN A 303 -15.20 -1.00 -1.73
C GLN A 303 -16.59 -1.03 -1.05
N PRO A 304 -16.68 -1.40 0.23
CA PRO A 304 -17.96 -1.36 0.94
C PRO A 304 -18.62 0.01 0.80
N GLY A 305 -19.91 0.04 0.48
CA GLY A 305 -20.69 1.28 0.49
C GLY A 305 -20.62 1.93 1.88
N SER A 306 -20.63 3.27 1.92
CA SER A 306 -20.83 3.96 3.19
C SER A 306 -22.13 3.46 3.83
N PRO A 307 -22.14 3.19 5.15
CA PRO A 307 -23.42 2.89 5.82
C PRO A 307 -24.39 4.05 5.51
N THR A 308 -25.51 3.73 4.91
CA THR A 308 -26.62 4.68 4.82
C THR A 308 -27.08 4.95 6.25
N HIS A 309 -26.83 6.18 6.72
CA HIS A 309 -27.35 6.69 7.98
C HIS A 309 -28.86 6.91 7.92
#